data_c71364a684ad95cd35d6b9011d9a4bd2
#
_entry.id   c71364a684ad95cd35d6b9011d9a4bd2
#
_cell.length_a   1.000
_cell.length_b   1.000
_cell.length_c   1.000
_cell.angle_alpha   90.00
_cell.angle_beta   90.00
_cell.angle_gamma   90.00
#
_symmetry.space_group_name_H-M   'P 1'
#
loop_
_entity.id
_entity.type
_entity.pdbx_description
1 polymer ?
#
loop_
_entity_poly.entity_id
_entity_poly.type
_entity_poly.pdbx_seq_one_letter_code
_entity_poly.pdbx_strand_id
1 'polypeptide(L)'
;NIPDNYKVLFLQGGASTQFAAIPMNLMTKSGKADYVITGQWAKKAFAEAKIYGDAVELASSADETFSYIPDCSDLPITDDMDYVYICENNTIYGTKYKKLPNTKGKTLVADVSSCFLSEPVDVSKYGIIYGGVQKNIGPAGVVIVIIREDLIRDDVPTYCPTMLKYKTQADNDSLYNTPPCYGIYICGTVSYTHLTLPTI
;
A
#
# COMPACT_ATOMS: atom_id res chain seq x y z
N ASN A 1 16.03 5.97 -3.27
CA ASN A 1 16.66 4.69 -2.89
C ASN A 1 15.74 3.94 -1.93
N ILE A 2 15.59 2.61 -2.13
CA ILE A 2 14.89 1.72 -1.21
C ILE A 2 15.95 1.20 -0.22
N PRO A 3 15.71 1.29 1.11
CA PRO A 3 16.65 0.75 2.10
C PRO A 3 16.79 -0.77 2.01
N ASP A 4 17.94 -1.32 2.41
CA ASP A 4 18.26 -2.75 2.29
C ASP A 4 17.35 -3.67 3.11
N ASN A 5 16.70 -3.14 4.15
CA ASN A 5 15.73 -3.85 4.98
C ASN A 5 14.29 -3.84 4.41
N TYR A 6 14.14 -3.60 3.10
CA TYR A 6 12.88 -3.71 2.36
C TYR A 6 13.00 -4.72 1.23
N LYS A 7 11.87 -5.37 0.92
CA LYS A 7 11.71 -6.18 -0.28
C LYS A 7 10.80 -5.48 -1.28
N VAL A 8 11.11 -5.64 -2.56
CA VAL A 8 10.26 -5.21 -3.67
C VAL A 8 9.63 -6.44 -4.30
N LEU A 9 8.31 -6.53 -4.26
CA LEU A 9 7.56 -7.66 -4.79
C LEU A 9 6.77 -7.22 -6.03
N PHE A 10 6.77 -8.07 -7.06
CA PHE A 10 6.01 -7.89 -8.28
C PHE A 10 4.84 -8.88 -8.28
N LEU A 11 3.66 -8.39 -7.97
CA LEU A 11 2.48 -9.21 -7.73
C LEU A 11 1.42 -9.01 -8.81
N GLN A 12 0.34 -9.77 -8.72
CA GLN A 12 -0.81 -9.73 -9.62
C GLN A 12 -2.10 -9.41 -8.85
N GLY A 13 -3.21 -9.20 -9.55
CA GLY A 13 -4.53 -9.00 -8.96
C GLY A 13 -4.90 -7.54 -8.69
N GLY A 14 -4.05 -6.58 -9.11
CA GLY A 14 -4.29 -5.15 -8.92
C GLY A 14 -4.23 -4.71 -7.45
N ALA A 15 -4.36 -3.41 -7.21
CA ALA A 15 -4.44 -2.86 -5.86
C ALA A 15 -5.58 -3.47 -5.03
N SER A 16 -6.66 -3.92 -5.69
CA SER A 16 -7.80 -4.54 -5.00
C SER A 16 -7.44 -5.84 -4.29
N THR A 17 -6.54 -6.65 -4.84
CA THR A 17 -6.04 -7.85 -4.14
C THR A 17 -5.24 -7.48 -2.89
N GLN A 18 -4.56 -6.33 -2.89
CA GLN A 18 -3.82 -5.85 -1.72
C GLN A 18 -4.76 -5.41 -0.58
N PHE A 19 -5.99 -4.99 -0.89
CA PHE A 19 -6.99 -4.68 0.15
C PHE A 19 -7.28 -5.89 1.04
N ALA A 20 -7.21 -7.10 0.48
CA ALA A 20 -7.33 -8.36 1.21
C ALA A 20 -5.98 -8.85 1.77
N ALA A 21 -4.92 -8.82 0.95
CA ALA A 21 -3.61 -9.35 1.36
C ALA A 21 -3.03 -8.60 2.57
N ILE A 22 -3.13 -7.28 2.60
CA ILE A 22 -2.58 -6.45 3.69
C ILE A 22 -3.17 -6.85 5.06
N PRO A 23 -4.50 -6.84 5.28
CA PRO A 23 -5.03 -7.25 6.58
C PRO A 23 -4.72 -8.69 6.93
N MET A 24 -4.75 -9.64 5.97
CA MET A 24 -4.40 -11.03 6.24
C MET A 24 -2.94 -11.21 6.70
N ASN A 25 -2.01 -10.36 6.24
CA ASN A 25 -0.60 -10.45 6.60
C ASN A 25 -0.22 -9.60 7.82
N LEU A 26 -0.94 -8.49 8.08
CA LEU A 26 -0.52 -7.52 9.10
C LEU A 26 -1.43 -7.49 10.33
N MET A 27 -2.73 -7.80 10.24
CA MET A 27 -3.63 -7.86 11.40
C MET A 27 -3.42 -9.16 12.19
N THR A 28 -2.19 -9.40 12.63
CA THR A 28 -1.77 -10.69 13.21
C THR A 28 -1.43 -10.60 14.70
N LYS A 29 -1.30 -9.39 15.26
CA LYS A 29 -0.99 -9.19 16.68
C LYS A 29 -2.24 -8.84 17.47
N SER A 30 -2.86 -7.71 17.15
CA SER A 30 -4.09 -7.25 17.79
C SER A 30 -5.34 -7.60 17.00
N GLY A 31 -5.21 -7.87 15.71
CA GLY A 31 -6.33 -8.03 14.78
C GLY A 31 -7.04 -6.72 14.45
N LYS A 32 -6.39 -5.57 14.71
CA LYS A 32 -6.97 -4.24 14.54
C LYS A 32 -6.13 -3.36 13.61
N ALA A 33 -6.79 -2.52 12.84
CA ALA A 33 -6.11 -1.55 11.98
C ALA A 33 -6.92 -0.26 11.82
N ASP A 34 -6.19 0.84 11.67
CA ASP A 34 -6.73 2.18 11.54
C ASP A 34 -6.72 2.64 10.08
N TYR A 35 -7.79 3.29 9.65
CA TYR A 35 -7.97 3.76 8.28
C TYR A 35 -8.34 5.24 8.23
N VAL A 36 -7.67 6.01 7.35
CA VAL A 36 -8.08 7.36 6.99
C VAL A 36 -8.80 7.31 5.65
N ILE A 37 -10.10 7.66 5.63
CA ILE A 37 -10.97 7.48 4.48
C ILE A 37 -11.09 8.78 3.69
N THR A 38 -10.23 8.93 2.67
CA THR A 38 -10.14 10.15 1.85
C THR A 38 -10.64 9.95 0.41
N GLY A 39 -11.27 8.82 0.14
CA GLY A 39 -11.81 8.53 -1.18
C GLY A 39 -12.35 7.11 -1.31
N GLN A 40 -12.85 6.81 -2.52
CA GLN A 40 -13.51 5.54 -2.82
C GLN A 40 -12.59 4.32 -2.64
N TRP A 41 -11.29 4.47 -2.94
CA TRP A 41 -10.34 3.37 -2.82
C TRP A 41 -10.01 3.07 -1.36
N ALA A 42 -9.78 4.08 -0.53
CA ALA A 42 -9.63 3.91 0.92
C ALA A 42 -10.90 3.30 1.55
N LYS A 43 -12.10 3.72 1.11
CA LYS A 43 -13.38 3.14 1.56
C LYS A 43 -13.50 1.66 1.21
N LYS A 44 -13.07 1.25 -0.01
CA LYS A 44 -13.08 -0.16 -0.42
C LYS A 44 -12.06 -0.98 0.39
N ALA A 45 -10.84 -0.46 0.58
CA ALA A 45 -9.82 -1.12 1.40
C ALA A 45 -10.29 -1.30 2.85
N PHE A 46 -10.93 -0.29 3.43
CA PHE A 46 -11.55 -0.35 4.76
C PHE A 46 -12.65 -1.42 4.86
N ALA A 47 -13.55 -1.45 3.86
CA ALA A 47 -14.63 -2.44 3.83
C ALA A 47 -14.08 -3.87 3.72
N GLU A 48 -13.03 -4.07 2.93
CA GLU A 48 -12.36 -5.37 2.79
C GLU A 48 -11.66 -5.78 4.09
N ALA A 49 -10.96 -4.87 4.75
CA ALA A 49 -10.25 -5.16 6.00
C ALA A 49 -11.18 -5.64 7.12
N LYS A 50 -12.42 -5.15 7.16
CA LYS A 50 -13.45 -5.59 8.12
C LYS A 50 -13.84 -7.06 8.01
N ILE A 51 -13.51 -7.71 6.90
CA ILE A 51 -13.73 -9.15 6.72
C ILE A 51 -12.74 -9.96 7.56
N TYR A 52 -11.55 -9.41 7.78
CA TYR A 52 -10.42 -10.11 8.38
C TYR A 52 -10.13 -9.71 9.83
N GLY A 53 -10.64 -8.58 10.28
CA GLY A 53 -10.41 -8.08 11.64
C GLY A 53 -11.18 -6.80 11.95
N ASP A 54 -10.77 -6.14 13.02
CA ASP A 54 -11.41 -4.91 13.50
C ASP A 54 -10.74 -3.68 12.84
N ALA A 55 -11.34 -3.21 11.75
CA ALA A 55 -10.90 -2.00 11.09
C ALA A 55 -11.67 -0.78 11.61
N VAL A 56 -10.96 0.27 11.99
CA VAL A 56 -11.48 1.50 12.57
C VAL A 56 -11.26 2.68 11.62
N GLU A 57 -12.29 3.48 11.41
CA GLU A 57 -12.18 4.76 10.71
C GLU A 57 -11.69 5.84 11.67
N LEU A 58 -10.45 6.32 11.50
CA LEU A 58 -9.89 7.38 12.33
C LEU A 58 -10.35 8.78 11.92
N ALA A 59 -10.42 9.00 10.62
CA ALA A 59 -10.85 10.24 10.02
C ALA A 59 -11.39 9.99 8.61
N SER A 60 -12.29 10.85 8.17
CA SER A 60 -12.88 10.79 6.85
C SER A 60 -13.15 12.19 6.30
N SER A 61 -13.10 12.34 5.00
CA SER A 61 -13.57 13.54 4.29
C SER A 61 -14.83 13.27 3.45
N ALA A 62 -15.58 12.23 3.82
CA ALA A 62 -16.84 11.86 3.15
C ALA A 62 -17.94 12.92 3.31
N ASP A 63 -17.90 13.74 4.36
CA ASP A 63 -18.77 14.86 4.65
C ASP A 63 -18.81 15.90 3.52
N GLU A 64 -17.65 16.16 2.90
CA GLU A 64 -17.51 17.05 1.74
C GLU A 64 -17.17 16.29 0.44
N THR A 65 -17.69 15.10 0.28
CA THR A 65 -17.51 14.26 -0.93
C THR A 65 -16.02 14.05 -1.28
N PHE A 66 -15.15 13.90 -0.26
CA PHE A 66 -13.72 13.69 -0.39
C PHE A 66 -12.95 14.82 -1.09
N SER A 67 -13.44 16.06 -0.96
CA SER A 67 -12.83 17.23 -1.60
C SER A 67 -11.58 17.76 -0.88
N TYR A 68 -11.25 17.22 0.29
CA TYR A 68 -10.10 17.60 1.10
C TYR A 68 -9.42 16.40 1.76
N ILE A 69 -8.22 16.61 2.30
CA ILE A 69 -7.53 15.67 3.19
C ILE A 69 -7.70 16.18 4.61
N PRO A 70 -8.22 15.36 5.55
CA PRO A 70 -8.34 15.73 6.96
C PRO A 70 -6.98 16.09 7.58
N ASP A 71 -6.97 16.88 8.64
CA ASP A 71 -5.76 17.07 9.42
C ASP A 71 -5.40 15.75 10.14
N CYS A 72 -4.26 15.19 9.74
CA CYS A 72 -3.74 13.94 10.27
C CYS A 72 -2.53 14.14 11.19
N SER A 73 -2.35 15.34 11.75
CA SER A 73 -1.22 15.66 12.64
C SER A 73 -1.37 15.05 14.04
N ASP A 74 -2.60 14.86 14.51
CA ASP A 74 -2.91 14.25 15.82
C ASP A 74 -4.14 13.35 15.75
N LEU A 75 -4.02 12.23 15.06
CA LEU A 75 -5.07 11.22 14.98
C LEU A 75 -5.20 10.45 16.31
N PRO A 76 -6.42 9.99 16.68
CA PRO A 76 -6.66 9.24 17.92
C PRO A 76 -6.23 7.77 17.80
N ILE A 77 -4.99 7.55 17.35
CA ILE A 77 -4.40 6.21 17.21
C ILE A 77 -4.14 5.63 18.60
N THR A 78 -4.56 4.39 18.81
CA THR A 78 -4.32 3.65 20.04
C THR A 78 -3.12 2.71 19.94
N ASP A 79 -2.58 2.28 21.08
CA ASP A 79 -1.38 1.44 21.11
C ASP A 79 -1.62 0.01 20.62
N ASP A 80 -2.85 -0.43 20.55
CA ASP A 80 -3.24 -1.78 20.15
C ASP A 80 -3.55 -1.94 18.65
N MET A 81 -3.18 -0.97 17.81
CA MET A 81 -3.33 -1.05 16.34
C MET A 81 -2.11 -1.66 15.68
N ASP A 82 -2.33 -2.56 14.73
CA ASP A 82 -1.29 -3.22 13.94
C ASP A 82 -0.70 -2.29 12.87
N TYR A 83 -1.55 -1.47 12.21
CA TYR A 83 -1.12 -0.49 11.20
C TYR A 83 -2.13 0.64 11.01
N VAL A 84 -1.66 1.70 10.35
CA VAL A 84 -2.47 2.83 9.83
C VAL A 84 -2.45 2.79 8.31
N TYR A 85 -3.61 2.90 7.67
CA TYR A 85 -3.77 2.85 6.22
C TYR A 85 -4.20 4.19 5.63
N ILE A 86 -3.58 4.56 4.50
CA ILE A 86 -3.98 5.71 3.67
C ILE A 86 -4.02 5.32 2.18
N CYS A 87 -4.84 6.03 1.40
CA CYS A 87 -4.70 6.15 -0.04
C CYS A 87 -4.10 7.53 -0.32
N GLU A 88 -2.81 7.58 -0.66
CA GLU A 88 -2.03 8.82 -0.66
C GLU A 88 -2.50 9.82 -1.71
N ASN A 89 -2.97 9.33 -2.86
CA ASN A 89 -3.54 10.18 -3.92
C ASN A 89 -4.89 9.63 -4.36
N ASN A 90 -5.93 10.45 -4.21
CA ASN A 90 -7.31 10.10 -4.53
C ASN A 90 -7.65 10.54 -5.94
N THR A 91 -7.40 9.70 -6.93
CA THR A 91 -7.51 9.98 -8.37
C THR A 91 -8.86 10.57 -8.79
N ILE A 92 -9.95 10.04 -8.23
CA ILE A 92 -11.33 10.45 -8.60
C ILE A 92 -11.62 11.87 -8.12
N TYR A 93 -11.09 12.24 -6.94
CA TYR A 93 -11.43 13.51 -6.27
C TYR A 93 -10.35 14.57 -6.42
N GLY A 94 -9.18 14.21 -6.99
CA GLY A 94 -8.07 15.14 -7.20
C GLY A 94 -7.37 15.59 -5.91
N THR A 95 -7.52 14.84 -4.81
CA THR A 95 -6.88 15.16 -3.53
C THR A 95 -5.67 14.29 -3.27
N LYS A 96 -4.62 14.88 -2.70
CA LYS A 96 -3.36 14.20 -2.36
C LYS A 96 -2.85 14.66 -1.01
N TYR A 97 -2.26 13.74 -0.25
CA TYR A 97 -1.57 14.08 0.99
C TYR A 97 -0.33 14.94 0.69
N LYS A 98 -0.27 16.12 1.28
CA LYS A 98 0.93 17.00 1.26
C LYS A 98 1.93 16.65 2.35
N LYS A 99 1.44 16.05 3.43
CA LYS A 99 2.21 15.54 4.56
C LYS A 99 1.65 14.19 4.97
N LEU A 100 2.51 13.27 5.33
CA LEU A 100 2.09 11.98 5.88
C LEU A 100 1.43 12.16 7.24
N PRO A 101 0.47 11.28 7.60
CA PRO A 101 -0.14 11.30 8.93
C PRO A 101 0.91 11.03 10.01
N ASN A 102 0.72 11.63 11.17
CA ASN A 102 1.45 11.24 12.36
C ASN A 102 0.88 9.91 12.90
N THR A 103 1.56 8.82 12.60
CA THR A 103 1.12 7.47 13.00
C THR A 103 1.48 7.10 14.43
N LYS A 104 2.08 8.03 15.22
CA LYS A 104 2.55 7.76 16.59
C LYS A 104 3.46 6.52 16.67
N GLY A 105 4.26 6.30 15.62
CA GLY A 105 5.18 5.16 15.54
C GLY A 105 4.57 3.85 15.02
N LYS A 106 3.29 3.83 14.68
CA LYS A 106 2.65 2.66 14.05
C LYS A 106 3.06 2.52 12.60
N THR A 107 3.00 1.31 12.11
CA THR A 107 3.28 0.96 10.71
C THR A 107 2.36 1.72 9.76
N LEU A 108 2.91 2.51 8.86
CA LEU A 108 2.13 3.17 7.80
C LEU A 108 2.04 2.29 6.56
N VAL A 109 0.83 2.09 6.07
CA VAL A 109 0.53 1.39 4.82
C VAL A 109 -0.10 2.38 3.84
N ALA A 110 0.47 2.52 2.65
CA ALA A 110 0.01 3.48 1.66
C ALA A 110 -0.28 2.84 0.30
N ASP A 111 -1.49 3.10 -0.22
CA ASP A 111 -1.82 2.91 -1.63
C ASP A 111 -1.36 4.15 -2.41
N VAL A 112 -0.38 3.96 -3.27
CA VAL A 112 0.19 5.00 -4.12
C VAL A 112 -0.08 4.77 -5.61
N SER A 113 -1.06 3.95 -5.95
CA SER A 113 -1.32 3.52 -7.35
C SER A 113 -1.36 4.67 -8.35
N SER A 114 -1.84 5.85 -7.98
CA SER A 114 -1.97 6.98 -8.91
C SER A 114 -0.87 8.04 -8.80
N CYS A 115 0.04 7.90 -7.83
CA CYS A 115 1.19 8.81 -7.66
C CYS A 115 2.54 8.08 -7.57
N PHE A 116 2.56 6.77 -7.88
CA PHE A 116 3.77 5.95 -7.79
C PHE A 116 4.88 6.55 -8.66
N LEU A 117 6.05 6.79 -8.09
CA LEU A 117 7.22 7.42 -8.73
C LEU A 117 6.96 8.84 -9.32
N SER A 118 5.90 9.53 -8.91
CA SER A 118 5.64 10.90 -9.37
C SER A 118 6.55 11.96 -8.70
N GLU A 119 7.10 11.61 -7.55
CA GLU A 119 8.01 12.46 -6.79
C GLU A 119 8.94 11.60 -5.91
N PRO A 120 10.06 12.14 -5.40
CA PRO A 120 10.92 11.45 -4.46
C PRO A 120 10.17 11.08 -3.17
N VAL A 121 10.33 9.84 -2.73
CA VAL A 121 9.70 9.29 -1.52
C VAL A 121 10.76 8.79 -0.56
N ASP A 122 10.62 9.14 0.72
CA ASP A 122 11.39 8.54 1.80
C ASP A 122 10.70 7.24 2.24
N VAL A 123 11.14 6.13 1.67
CA VAL A 123 10.57 4.79 1.89
C VAL A 123 10.63 4.38 3.36
N SER A 124 11.61 4.87 4.14
CA SER A 124 11.78 4.52 5.55
C SER A 124 10.61 4.93 6.46
N LYS A 125 9.77 5.85 6.00
CA LYS A 125 8.57 6.30 6.72
C LYS A 125 7.39 5.33 6.64
N TYR A 126 7.49 4.30 5.80
CA TYR A 126 6.40 3.37 5.54
C TYR A 126 6.78 1.96 5.98
N GLY A 127 5.80 1.17 6.36
CA GLY A 127 5.96 -0.27 6.45
C GLY A 127 5.65 -0.94 5.12
N ILE A 128 4.59 -0.46 4.42
CA ILE A 128 4.24 -0.91 3.07
C ILE A 128 3.89 0.30 2.21
N ILE A 129 4.50 0.35 1.01
CA ILE A 129 4.06 1.16 -0.12
C ILE A 129 3.63 0.20 -1.22
N TYR A 130 2.43 0.35 -1.75
CA TYR A 130 2.01 -0.48 -2.86
C TYR A 130 1.21 0.29 -3.90
N GLY A 131 1.17 -0.22 -5.12
CA GLY A 131 0.37 0.37 -6.17
C GLY A 131 0.17 -0.54 -7.37
N GLY A 132 -1.03 -0.48 -7.95
CA GLY A 132 -1.29 -0.99 -9.28
C GLY A 132 -0.63 -0.07 -10.30
N VAL A 133 0.18 -0.64 -11.19
CA VAL A 133 1.04 0.15 -12.08
C VAL A 133 0.30 0.85 -13.22
N GLN A 134 -0.95 0.45 -13.52
CA GLN A 134 -1.72 0.86 -14.70
C GLN A 134 -2.05 2.36 -14.80
N LYS A 135 -1.81 3.12 -13.74
CA LYS A 135 -2.07 4.56 -13.74
C LYS A 135 -0.84 5.39 -14.09
N ASN A 136 0.30 5.06 -13.51
CA ASN A 136 1.46 5.96 -13.58
C ASN A 136 2.76 5.32 -14.09
N ILE A 137 2.95 4.01 -13.99
CA ILE A 137 4.25 3.38 -14.25
C ILE A 137 4.23 2.17 -15.18
N GLY A 138 3.08 1.72 -15.68
CA GLY A 138 3.07 0.58 -16.60
C GLY A 138 1.68 0.13 -17.03
N PRO A 139 1.57 -1.01 -17.73
CA PRO A 139 0.30 -1.59 -18.16
C PRO A 139 -0.41 -2.30 -17.01
N ALA A 140 -1.72 -2.49 -17.13
CA ALA A 140 -2.50 -3.27 -16.18
C ALA A 140 -1.95 -4.71 -16.03
N GLY A 141 -2.06 -5.27 -14.82
CA GLY A 141 -1.68 -6.65 -14.51
C GLY A 141 -0.53 -6.78 -13.50
N VAL A 142 0.23 -5.72 -13.25
CA VAL A 142 1.31 -5.70 -12.25
C VAL A 142 0.90 -4.87 -11.05
N VAL A 143 1.25 -5.35 -9.87
CA VAL A 143 1.24 -4.60 -8.62
C VAL A 143 2.65 -4.62 -8.07
N ILE A 144 3.18 -3.46 -7.70
CA ILE A 144 4.45 -3.37 -6.98
C ILE A 144 4.13 -3.16 -5.50
N VAL A 145 4.77 -3.97 -4.66
CA VAL A 145 4.71 -3.83 -3.20
C VAL A 145 6.14 -3.66 -2.68
N ILE A 146 6.39 -2.55 -2.01
CA ILE A 146 7.63 -2.30 -1.27
C ILE A 146 7.29 -2.50 0.20
N ILE A 147 7.85 -3.53 0.81
CA ILE A 147 7.51 -3.97 2.16
C ILE A 147 8.75 -4.08 3.04
N ARG A 148 8.68 -3.59 4.26
CA ARG A 148 9.73 -3.73 5.25
C ARG A 148 9.84 -5.18 5.71
N GLU A 149 11.05 -5.72 5.81
CA GLU A 149 11.30 -7.15 6.06
C GLU A 149 10.68 -7.68 7.37
N ASP A 150 10.62 -6.86 8.42
CA ASP A 150 10.00 -7.25 9.70
C ASP A 150 8.49 -7.51 9.62
N LEU A 151 7.85 -7.08 8.52
CA LEU A 151 6.43 -7.30 8.24
C LEU A 151 6.19 -8.56 7.40
N ILE A 152 7.24 -9.21 6.91
CA ILE A 152 7.17 -10.46 6.15
C ILE A 152 7.21 -11.62 7.15
N ARG A 153 6.05 -12.17 7.51
CA ARG A 153 5.89 -13.07 8.64
C ARG A 153 5.36 -14.45 8.21
N ASP A 154 5.68 -15.47 9.01
CA ASP A 154 5.16 -16.84 8.85
C ASP A 154 3.85 -17.05 9.61
N ASP A 155 3.63 -16.31 10.71
CA ASP A 155 2.50 -16.45 11.63
C ASP A 155 1.22 -15.74 11.12
N VAL A 156 0.97 -15.84 9.83
CA VAL A 156 -0.28 -15.33 9.22
C VAL A 156 -1.42 -16.35 9.43
N PRO A 157 -2.69 -15.90 9.47
CA PRO A 157 -3.84 -16.79 9.66
C PRO A 157 -3.87 -17.94 8.64
N THR A 158 -4.35 -19.11 9.06
CA THR A 158 -4.42 -20.31 8.22
C THR A 158 -5.33 -20.16 7.01
N TYR A 159 -6.29 -19.24 7.07
CA TYR A 159 -7.17 -18.93 5.95
C TYR A 159 -6.51 -18.01 4.90
N CYS A 160 -5.33 -17.45 5.17
CA CYS A 160 -4.61 -16.65 4.18
C CYS A 160 -4.13 -17.56 3.03
N PRO A 161 -4.60 -17.36 1.79
CA PRO A 161 -4.17 -18.16 0.66
C PRO A 161 -2.66 -18.04 0.42
N THR A 162 -2.02 -19.12 0.00
CA THR A 162 -0.57 -19.15 -0.25
C THR A 162 -0.08 -18.02 -1.14
N MET A 163 -0.84 -17.71 -2.21
CA MET A 163 -0.50 -16.64 -3.16
C MET A 163 -0.57 -15.23 -2.56
N LEU A 164 -1.32 -15.03 -1.46
CA LEU A 164 -1.48 -13.73 -0.80
C LEU A 164 -0.53 -13.55 0.39
N LYS A 165 0.23 -14.59 0.77
CA LYS A 165 1.26 -14.46 1.81
C LYS A 165 2.47 -13.72 1.26
N TYR A 166 2.82 -12.59 1.88
CA TYR A 166 4.04 -11.86 1.49
C TYR A 166 5.31 -12.70 1.67
N LYS A 167 5.34 -13.58 2.67
CA LYS A 167 6.45 -14.52 2.89
C LYS A 167 6.64 -15.45 1.69
N THR A 168 5.56 -16.03 1.14
CA THR A 168 5.63 -16.89 -0.05
C THR A 168 6.22 -16.13 -1.24
N GLN A 169 5.79 -14.90 -1.44
CA GLN A 169 6.28 -14.09 -2.55
C GLN A 169 7.73 -13.64 -2.36
N ALA A 170 8.11 -13.27 -1.16
CA ALA A 170 9.47 -12.85 -0.83
C ALA A 170 10.49 -14.00 -0.93
N ASP A 171 10.15 -15.18 -0.41
CA ASP A 171 11.04 -16.36 -0.45
C ASP A 171 11.26 -16.90 -1.87
N ASN A 172 10.41 -16.52 -2.82
CA ASN A 172 10.48 -16.95 -4.21
C ASN A 172 10.75 -15.77 -5.17
N ASP A 173 11.25 -14.64 -4.68
CA ASP A 173 11.57 -13.46 -5.52
C ASP A 173 10.43 -13.06 -6.48
N SER A 174 9.17 -13.18 -6.01
CA SER A 174 7.94 -13.00 -6.80
C SER A 174 7.72 -14.02 -7.92
N LEU A 175 8.44 -15.13 -7.92
CA LEU A 175 8.41 -16.19 -8.95
C LEU A 175 7.69 -17.45 -8.45
N TYR A 176 6.91 -17.38 -7.38
CA TYR A 176 6.15 -18.54 -6.90
C TYR A 176 5.22 -19.11 -7.98
N ASN A 177 4.63 -18.25 -8.80
CA ASN A 177 3.99 -18.61 -10.06
C ASN A 177 4.56 -17.75 -11.19
N THR A 178 4.22 -18.07 -12.45
CA THR A 178 4.65 -17.30 -13.62
C THR A 178 4.27 -15.82 -13.49
N PRO A 179 5.24 -14.90 -13.45
CA PRO A 179 4.96 -13.48 -13.27
C PRO A 179 4.51 -12.83 -14.60
N PRO A 180 3.87 -11.65 -14.58
CA PRO A 180 3.51 -10.90 -15.78
C PRO A 180 4.73 -10.20 -16.39
N CYS A 181 5.68 -11.00 -16.94
CA CYS A 181 7.01 -10.57 -17.40
C CYS A 181 6.99 -9.34 -18.29
N TYR A 182 6.08 -9.30 -19.28
CA TYR A 182 5.97 -8.16 -20.19
C TYR A 182 5.59 -6.87 -19.45
N GLY A 183 4.62 -6.95 -18.54
CA GLY A 183 4.21 -5.80 -17.72
C GLY A 183 5.35 -5.29 -16.83
N ILE A 184 6.10 -6.20 -16.21
CA ILE A 184 7.28 -5.85 -15.39
C ILE A 184 8.37 -5.20 -16.24
N TYR A 185 8.65 -5.73 -17.42
CA TYR A 185 9.60 -5.15 -18.38
C TYR A 185 9.22 -3.71 -18.76
N ILE A 186 7.95 -3.47 -19.09
CA ILE A 186 7.47 -2.12 -19.41
C ILE A 186 7.59 -1.17 -18.21
N CYS A 187 7.26 -1.62 -16.98
CA CYS A 187 7.46 -0.82 -15.78
C CYS A 187 8.94 -0.41 -15.60
N GLY A 188 9.86 -1.35 -15.84
CA GLY A 188 11.31 -1.07 -15.82
C GLY A 188 11.70 -0.01 -16.84
N THR A 189 11.20 -0.10 -18.06
CA THR A 189 11.46 0.87 -19.13
C THR A 189 10.94 2.27 -18.78
N VAL A 190 9.70 2.36 -18.27
CA VAL A 190 9.10 3.63 -17.84
C VAL A 190 9.91 4.24 -16.70
N SER A 191 10.27 3.43 -15.68
CA SER A 191 11.07 3.89 -14.55
C SER A 191 12.44 4.40 -14.99
N TYR A 192 13.12 3.67 -15.89
CA TYR A 192 14.40 4.09 -16.47
C TYR A 192 14.28 5.43 -17.19
N THR A 193 13.25 5.60 -18.01
CA THR A 193 13.01 6.83 -18.77
C THR A 193 12.80 8.02 -17.83
N HIS A 194 11.97 7.89 -16.81
CA HIS A 194 11.71 8.97 -15.84
C HIS A 194 12.95 9.34 -14.99
N LEU A 195 13.80 8.38 -14.67
CA LEU A 195 14.99 8.61 -13.87
C LEU A 195 16.17 9.16 -14.68
N THR A 196 16.19 8.98 -16.00
CA THR A 196 17.33 9.33 -16.85
C THR A 196 17.10 10.55 -17.74
N LEU A 197 15.85 10.98 -17.93
CA LEU A 197 15.59 12.22 -18.66
C LEU A 197 16.07 13.41 -17.84
N PRO A 198 16.87 14.34 -18.42
CA PRO A 198 17.19 15.57 -17.77
C PRO A 198 15.90 16.34 -17.50
N THR A 199 15.73 16.81 -16.27
CA THR A 199 14.66 17.75 -15.93
C THR A 199 14.94 19.04 -16.71
N ILE A 200 14.15 19.29 -17.76
CA ILE A 200 14.21 20.51 -18.55
C ILE A 200 13.55 21.62 -17.75
#